data_e1fd64053d171c147ab7a0f66373a2ac
#
_entry.id   e1fd64053d171c147ab7a0f66373a2ac
#
_cell.length_a   1.000
_cell.length_b   1.000
_cell.length_c   1.000
_cell.angle_alpha   90.00
_cell.angle_beta   90.00
_cell.angle_gamma   90.00
#
_symmetry.space_group_name_H-M   'P 1'
#
loop_
_entity.id
_entity.type
_entity.pdbx_description
1 polymer ?
#
loop_
_entity_poly.entity_id
_entity_poly.type
_entity_poly.pdbx_seq_one_letter_code
_entity_poly.pdbx_strand_id
1 'polypeptide(L)'
;MKKTIFFLLACLIFFTGCQRNQIIKTHGIAYLDKREKLIIVNKSNKNDAIKILGHPATKGMTDDNLWIYIERTMTKGKALKLGRSELSKNNVLVLEFDKYGVLNTKMFYDKRNIKDIKFAEAITENDIRRENFVYSFLSSIRQKMEQGKK
;
A
#
# COMPACT_ATOMS: atom_id res chain seq x y z
N MET A 1 26.81 -21.05 -51.56
CA MET A 1 25.34 -21.06 -51.37
C MET A 1 24.88 -21.84 -50.15
N LYS A 2 25.32 -23.12 -49.88
CA LYS A 2 24.90 -23.87 -48.67
C LYS A 2 25.32 -23.20 -47.34
N LYS A 3 26.52 -22.61 -47.24
CA LYS A 3 27.03 -21.93 -46.03
C LYS A 3 26.26 -20.65 -45.70
N THR A 4 25.82 -19.92 -46.72
CA THR A 4 25.02 -18.69 -46.54
C THR A 4 23.63 -19.00 -46.06
N ILE A 5 23.01 -20.07 -46.56
CA ILE A 5 21.69 -20.53 -46.09
C ILE A 5 21.74 -20.99 -44.67
N PHE A 6 22.80 -21.71 -44.25
CA PHE A 6 23.00 -22.16 -42.86
C PHE A 6 23.17 -20.97 -41.91
N PHE A 7 23.94 -19.94 -42.30
CA PHE A 7 24.09 -18.74 -41.51
C PHE A 7 22.77 -17.96 -41.36
N LEU A 8 21.98 -17.86 -42.42
CA LEU A 8 20.70 -17.19 -42.40
C LEU A 8 19.68 -17.94 -41.53
N LEU A 9 19.69 -19.27 -41.58
CA LEU A 9 18.84 -20.12 -40.72
C LEU A 9 19.26 -19.98 -39.21
N ALA A 10 20.55 -19.91 -38.91
CA ALA A 10 21.06 -19.70 -37.57
C ALA A 10 20.65 -18.33 -37.02
N CYS A 11 20.72 -17.25 -37.82
CA CYS A 11 20.24 -15.92 -37.45
C CYS A 11 18.73 -15.90 -37.12
N LEU A 12 17.91 -16.64 -37.85
CA LEU A 12 16.46 -16.72 -37.61
C LEU A 12 16.13 -17.31 -36.24
N ILE A 13 16.92 -18.24 -35.72
CA ILE A 13 16.73 -18.86 -34.41
C ILE A 13 17.03 -17.86 -33.28
N PHE A 14 17.96 -16.92 -33.47
CA PHE A 14 18.28 -15.89 -32.47
C PHE A 14 17.19 -14.83 -32.33
N PHE A 15 16.29 -14.67 -33.30
CA PHE A 15 15.19 -13.72 -33.25
C PHE A 15 13.93 -14.26 -32.55
N THR A 16 13.86 -15.54 -32.19
CA THR A 16 12.78 -16.05 -31.33
C THR A 16 13.01 -15.63 -29.89
N GLY A 17 12.91 -14.31 -29.66
CA GLY A 17 13.01 -13.72 -28.32
C GLY A 17 11.90 -14.25 -27.44
N CYS A 18 12.23 -14.88 -26.31
CA CYS A 18 11.30 -15.24 -25.27
C CYS A 18 10.48 -14.01 -24.86
N GLN A 19 9.20 -13.96 -25.19
CA GLN A 19 8.27 -12.98 -24.62
C GLN A 19 8.11 -13.28 -23.13
N ARG A 20 8.83 -12.53 -22.32
CA ARG A 20 8.75 -12.67 -20.85
C ARG A 20 7.47 -11.99 -20.38
N ASN A 21 6.51 -12.77 -19.94
CA ASN A 21 5.26 -12.28 -19.37
C ASN A 21 5.55 -11.45 -18.12
N GLN A 22 4.91 -10.30 -18.04
CA GLN A 22 5.01 -9.40 -16.90
C GLN A 22 4.26 -9.99 -15.70
N ILE A 23 4.92 -10.08 -14.56
CA ILE A 23 4.28 -10.52 -13.32
C ILE A 23 3.55 -9.32 -12.72
N ILE A 24 2.24 -9.47 -12.52
CA ILE A 24 1.38 -8.46 -11.91
C ILE A 24 0.93 -8.98 -10.55
N LYS A 25 1.16 -8.20 -9.50
CA LYS A 25 0.67 -8.48 -8.14
C LYS A 25 -0.25 -7.36 -7.71
N THR A 26 -1.51 -7.68 -7.43
CA THR A 26 -2.50 -6.74 -6.93
C THR A 26 -2.84 -7.07 -5.48
N HIS A 27 -2.80 -6.05 -4.62
CA HIS A 27 -3.23 -6.08 -3.24
C HIS A 27 -4.48 -5.21 -3.09
N GLY A 28 -5.43 -5.66 -2.27
CA GLY A 28 -6.72 -5.02 -2.13
C GLY A 28 -7.67 -5.34 -3.28
N ILE A 29 -8.52 -4.40 -3.65
CA ILE A 29 -9.59 -4.62 -4.62
C ILE A 29 -9.10 -4.35 -6.03
N ALA A 30 -9.11 -5.39 -6.88
CA ALA A 30 -8.74 -5.24 -8.29
C ALA A 30 -9.78 -4.40 -9.05
N TYR A 31 -9.30 -3.55 -9.96
CA TYR A 31 -10.12 -2.69 -10.82
C TYR A 31 -10.98 -1.70 -10.06
N LEU A 32 -10.46 -1.14 -8.96
CA LEU A 32 -11.16 -0.17 -8.14
C LEU A 32 -11.61 1.06 -8.94
N ASP A 33 -10.79 1.51 -9.89
CA ASP A 33 -11.05 2.59 -10.83
C ASP A 33 -12.30 2.39 -11.72
N LYS A 34 -12.68 1.14 -11.96
CA LYS A 34 -13.89 0.80 -12.72
C LYS A 34 -15.09 0.60 -11.81
N ARG A 35 -14.87 -0.08 -10.67
CA ARG A 35 -15.94 -0.43 -9.73
C ARG A 35 -16.48 0.78 -8.98
N GLU A 36 -15.63 1.78 -8.69
CA GLU A 36 -16.07 3.01 -8.01
C GLU A 36 -17.15 3.77 -8.81
N LYS A 37 -17.15 3.65 -10.14
CA LYS A 37 -18.14 4.31 -11.03
C LYS A 37 -19.55 3.75 -10.89
N LEU A 38 -19.66 2.51 -10.40
CA LEU A 38 -20.94 1.86 -10.15
C LEU A 38 -21.59 2.31 -8.84
N ILE A 39 -20.85 3.04 -8.01
CA ILE A 39 -21.32 3.54 -6.73
C ILE A 39 -21.67 5.01 -6.87
N ILE A 40 -22.93 5.33 -6.63
CA ILE A 40 -23.54 6.65 -6.86
C ILE A 40 -23.91 7.28 -5.52
N VAL A 41 -23.42 8.51 -5.29
CA VAL A 41 -23.73 9.33 -4.10
C VAL A 41 -25.24 9.56 -4.01
N ASN A 42 -25.78 9.56 -2.80
CA ASN A 42 -27.19 9.71 -2.45
C ASN A 42 -28.13 8.61 -3.01
N LYS A 43 -27.57 7.53 -3.60
CA LYS A 43 -28.36 6.43 -4.17
C LYS A 43 -27.89 5.07 -3.65
N SER A 44 -26.58 4.83 -3.65
CA SER A 44 -26.00 3.57 -3.19
C SER A 44 -25.97 3.51 -1.66
N ASN A 45 -26.10 2.32 -1.11
CA ASN A 45 -26.05 2.06 0.34
C ASN A 45 -24.86 1.14 0.69
N LYS A 46 -24.65 0.87 1.99
CA LYS A 46 -23.60 -0.03 2.48
C LYS A 46 -23.66 -1.42 1.86
N ASN A 47 -24.86 -1.97 1.63
CA ASN A 47 -25.02 -3.30 1.02
C ASN A 47 -24.61 -3.30 -0.45
N ASP A 48 -24.93 -2.23 -1.19
CA ASP A 48 -24.48 -2.05 -2.58
C ASP A 48 -22.96 -1.95 -2.65
N ALA A 49 -22.34 -1.21 -1.73
CA ALA A 49 -20.90 -1.11 -1.63
C ALA A 49 -20.24 -2.49 -1.39
N ILE A 50 -20.76 -3.28 -0.47
CA ILE A 50 -20.28 -4.67 -0.23
C ILE A 50 -20.48 -5.54 -1.46
N LYS A 51 -21.60 -5.45 -2.13
CA LYS A 51 -21.91 -6.25 -3.34
C LYS A 51 -20.96 -5.92 -4.50
N ILE A 52 -20.62 -4.65 -4.69
CA ILE A 52 -19.79 -4.18 -5.82
C ILE A 52 -18.30 -4.26 -5.49
N LEU A 53 -17.90 -3.82 -4.29
CA LEU A 53 -16.50 -3.71 -3.89
C LEU A 53 -16.03 -4.82 -2.95
N GLY A 54 -16.95 -5.50 -2.28
CA GLY A 54 -16.63 -6.40 -1.18
C GLY A 54 -16.48 -5.64 0.16
N HIS A 55 -15.89 -6.30 1.15
CA HIS A 55 -15.62 -5.66 2.43
C HIS A 55 -14.53 -4.59 2.30
N PRO A 56 -14.64 -3.46 3.05
CA PRO A 56 -13.63 -2.41 3.04
C PRO A 56 -12.31 -2.92 3.63
N ALA A 57 -11.19 -2.35 3.17
CA ALA A 57 -9.86 -2.65 3.70
C ALA A 57 -9.73 -2.17 5.15
N THR A 58 -10.35 -1.04 5.46
CA THR A 58 -10.45 -0.50 6.82
C THR A 58 -11.68 0.39 6.95
N LYS A 59 -12.12 0.61 8.18
CA LYS A 59 -13.16 1.54 8.56
C LYS A 59 -12.56 2.65 9.41
N GLY A 60 -13.27 3.77 9.55
CA GLY A 60 -12.86 4.83 10.45
C GLY A 60 -12.78 4.34 11.90
N MET A 61 -11.78 4.80 12.65
CA MET A 61 -11.60 4.39 14.05
C MET A 61 -12.67 4.97 14.97
N THR A 62 -13.18 6.17 14.64
CA THR A 62 -14.19 6.88 15.45
C THR A 62 -15.59 6.73 14.84
N ASP A 63 -15.67 6.48 13.54
CA ASP A 63 -16.93 6.39 12.81
C ASP A 63 -16.95 5.18 11.88
N ASP A 64 -17.77 4.19 12.21
CA ASP A 64 -18.01 2.98 11.41
C ASP A 64 -18.67 3.27 10.05
N ASN A 65 -19.06 4.51 9.78
CA ASN A 65 -19.65 4.93 8.51
C ASN A 65 -18.60 5.34 7.48
N LEU A 66 -17.35 5.54 7.88
CA LEU A 66 -16.24 5.84 6.99
C LEU A 66 -15.58 4.55 6.52
N TRP A 67 -15.69 4.23 5.23
CA TRP A 67 -15.13 3.02 4.63
C TRP A 67 -14.02 3.36 3.65
N ILE A 68 -12.88 2.67 3.76
CA ILE A 68 -11.71 2.90 2.92
C ILE A 68 -11.40 1.62 2.15
N TYR A 69 -11.31 1.76 0.84
CA TYR A 69 -10.94 0.71 -0.12
C TYR A 69 -9.62 1.05 -0.78
N ILE A 70 -8.77 0.06 -0.98
CA ILE A 70 -7.42 0.25 -1.51
C ILE A 70 -7.19 -0.73 -2.66
N GLU A 71 -6.59 -0.25 -3.75
CA GLU A 71 -6.01 -1.06 -4.83
C GLU A 71 -4.55 -0.68 -4.99
N ARG A 72 -3.64 -1.61 -4.78
CA ARG A 72 -2.21 -1.43 -5.04
C ARG A 72 -1.72 -2.50 -5.99
N THR A 73 -1.34 -2.11 -7.20
CA THR A 73 -0.84 -3.03 -8.23
C THR A 73 0.64 -2.78 -8.48
N MET A 74 1.44 -3.82 -8.26
CA MET A 74 2.87 -3.84 -8.55
C MET A 74 3.12 -4.67 -9.80
N THR A 75 3.96 -4.19 -10.69
CA THR A 75 4.40 -4.90 -11.89
C THR A 75 5.88 -5.19 -11.83
N LYS A 76 6.27 -6.40 -12.27
CA LYS A 76 7.66 -6.83 -12.32
C LYS A 76 7.92 -7.53 -13.66
N GLY A 77 9.04 -7.27 -14.30
CA GLY A 77 9.43 -8.04 -15.48
C GLY A 77 9.85 -7.24 -16.71
N LYS A 78 9.92 -5.90 -16.65
CA LYS A 78 10.55 -5.12 -17.73
C LYS A 78 12.06 -5.37 -17.71
N ALA A 79 12.61 -5.95 -18.80
CA ALA A 79 14.03 -6.26 -18.93
C ALA A 79 14.93 -5.02 -18.72
N LEU A 80 14.50 -3.86 -19.23
CA LEU A 80 15.19 -2.57 -19.09
C LEU A 80 15.29 -2.07 -17.63
N LYS A 81 14.47 -2.61 -16.71
CA LYS A 81 14.47 -2.21 -15.29
C LYS A 81 15.04 -3.30 -14.37
N LEU A 82 15.85 -4.22 -14.93
CA LEU A 82 16.54 -5.29 -14.17
C LEU A 82 15.61 -6.06 -13.21
N GLY A 83 14.35 -6.24 -13.61
CA GLY A 83 13.35 -6.98 -12.81
C GLY A 83 12.88 -6.27 -11.54
N ARG A 84 13.15 -4.97 -11.36
CA ARG A 84 12.63 -4.20 -10.23
C ARG A 84 11.11 -4.11 -10.27
N SER A 85 10.49 -4.18 -9.09
CA SER A 85 9.05 -3.97 -8.94
C SER A 85 8.71 -2.49 -9.11
N GLU A 86 7.70 -2.21 -9.93
CA GLU A 86 7.20 -0.86 -10.19
C GLU A 86 5.75 -0.75 -9.73
N LEU A 87 5.41 0.34 -9.05
CA LEU A 87 4.04 0.65 -8.69
C LEU A 87 3.26 1.09 -9.95
N SER A 88 2.37 0.21 -10.43
CA SER A 88 1.54 0.45 -11.60
C SER A 88 0.29 1.25 -11.25
N LYS A 89 -0.44 0.80 -10.22
CA LYS A 89 -1.63 1.46 -9.71
C LYS A 89 -1.54 1.63 -8.20
N ASN A 90 -2.05 2.75 -7.70
CA ASN A 90 -2.28 2.98 -6.29
C ASN A 90 -3.53 3.85 -6.17
N ASN A 91 -4.65 3.20 -5.96
CA ASN A 91 -5.96 3.82 -5.90
C ASN A 91 -6.53 3.67 -4.49
N VAL A 92 -7.12 4.74 -3.99
CA VAL A 92 -7.83 4.77 -2.71
C VAL A 92 -9.20 5.36 -2.94
N LEU A 93 -10.23 4.65 -2.49
CA LEU A 93 -11.60 5.10 -2.50
C LEU A 93 -12.09 5.24 -1.06
N VAL A 94 -12.55 6.42 -0.72
CA VAL A 94 -13.14 6.74 0.57
C VAL A 94 -14.64 6.94 0.38
N LEU A 95 -15.44 6.20 1.13
CA LEU A 95 -16.90 6.26 1.14
C LEU A 95 -17.33 6.65 2.55
N GLU A 96 -18.15 7.69 2.63
CA GLU A 96 -18.77 8.14 3.87
C GLU A 96 -20.29 7.94 3.78
N PHE A 97 -20.83 7.17 4.70
CA PHE A 97 -22.25 6.87 4.76
C PHE A 97 -22.93 7.70 5.85
N ASP A 98 -24.19 8.00 5.65
CA ASP A 98 -25.03 8.63 6.67
C ASP A 98 -25.45 7.62 7.75
N LYS A 99 -26.20 8.10 8.76
CA LYS A 99 -26.76 7.27 9.83
C LYS A 99 -27.72 6.17 9.36
N TYR A 100 -28.26 6.29 8.16
CA TYR A 100 -29.15 5.30 7.55
C TYR A 100 -28.41 4.32 6.66
N GLY A 101 -27.09 4.50 6.47
CA GLY A 101 -26.25 3.67 5.64
C GLY A 101 -26.32 4.02 4.15
N VAL A 102 -26.82 5.21 3.79
CA VAL A 102 -26.81 5.74 2.42
C VAL A 102 -25.51 6.50 2.20
N LEU A 103 -24.91 6.36 1.02
CA LEU A 103 -23.65 7.03 0.67
C LEU A 103 -23.85 8.54 0.55
N ASN A 104 -23.18 9.28 1.42
CA ASN A 104 -23.19 10.76 1.45
C ASN A 104 -22.03 11.35 0.65
N THR A 105 -20.81 10.82 0.85
CA THR A 105 -19.60 11.34 0.21
C THR A 105 -18.79 10.23 -0.43
N LYS A 106 -18.26 10.50 -1.62
CA LYS A 106 -17.34 9.61 -2.35
C LYS A 106 -16.11 10.38 -2.79
N MET A 107 -14.92 9.95 -2.36
CA MET A 107 -13.64 10.54 -2.77
C MET A 107 -12.76 9.44 -3.35
N PHE A 108 -12.23 9.68 -4.56
CA PHE A 108 -11.32 8.77 -5.23
C PHE A 108 -9.96 9.43 -5.45
N TYR A 109 -8.91 8.74 -5.02
CA TYR A 109 -7.53 9.18 -5.15
C TYR A 109 -6.76 8.15 -5.98
N ASP A 110 -6.08 8.61 -7.01
CA ASP A 110 -5.23 7.77 -7.86
C ASP A 110 -3.73 7.98 -7.55
N LYS A 111 -2.88 7.28 -8.29
CA LYS A 111 -1.42 7.38 -8.14
C LYS A 111 -0.89 8.82 -8.26
N ARG A 112 -1.56 9.71 -9.00
CA ARG A 112 -1.14 11.13 -9.19
C ARG A 112 -1.39 11.96 -7.95
N ASN A 113 -2.28 11.54 -7.07
CA ASN A 113 -2.60 12.20 -5.81
C ASN A 113 -1.63 11.80 -4.68
N ILE A 114 -0.65 10.91 -4.93
CA ILE A 114 0.36 10.54 -3.95
C ILE A 114 1.25 11.76 -3.73
N LYS A 115 1.17 12.33 -2.52
CA LYS A 115 2.10 13.35 -2.07
C LYS A 115 3.27 12.65 -1.38
N ASP A 116 4.49 13.04 -1.71
CA ASP A 116 5.66 12.66 -0.93
C ASP A 116 5.54 13.32 0.45
N ILE A 117 5.26 12.50 1.45
CA ILE A 117 5.30 12.94 2.85
C ILE A 117 6.78 13.06 3.19
N LYS A 118 7.30 14.28 3.21
CA LYS A 118 8.58 14.56 3.86
C LYS A 118 8.32 14.36 5.35
N PHE A 119 8.95 13.36 5.93
CA PHE A 119 8.98 13.27 7.39
C PHE A 119 9.61 14.57 7.87
N ALA A 120 8.88 15.30 8.74
CA ALA A 120 9.46 16.42 9.43
C ALA A 120 10.65 15.86 10.21
N GLU A 121 11.84 16.37 9.99
CA GLU A 121 13.03 16.10 10.82
C GLU A 121 12.90 16.68 12.23
N ALA A 122 11.74 17.27 12.55
CA ALA A 122 11.41 17.63 13.90
C ALA A 122 11.41 16.34 14.74
N ILE A 123 12.54 16.07 15.36
CA ILE A 123 12.65 15.15 16.48
C ILE A 123 11.63 15.67 17.47
N THR A 124 10.52 14.95 17.64
CA THR A 124 9.69 15.15 18.80
C THR A 124 10.59 14.74 19.97
N GLU A 125 11.24 15.72 20.60
CA GLU A 125 11.84 15.50 21.90
C GLU A 125 10.67 15.14 22.83
N ASN A 126 10.43 13.85 22.92
CA ASN A 126 9.70 13.33 24.05
C ASN A 126 10.60 13.68 25.25
N ASP A 127 10.15 14.65 26.04
CA ASP A 127 10.65 14.97 27.38
C ASP A 127 10.40 13.82 28.40
N ILE A 128 10.39 12.59 27.93
CA ILE A 128 10.69 11.43 28.76
C ILE A 128 12.18 11.50 28.96
N ARG A 129 12.53 12.32 29.99
CA ARG A 129 13.90 12.55 30.39
C ARG A 129 14.61 11.20 30.48
N ARG A 130 15.52 10.94 29.55
CA ARG A 130 16.49 9.84 29.64
C ARG A 130 17.20 9.87 31.01
N GLU A 131 17.33 11.05 31.62
CA GLU A 131 17.81 11.27 32.97
C GLU A 131 17.02 10.45 34.00
N ASN A 132 15.69 10.42 33.94
CA ASN A 132 14.90 9.67 34.93
C ASN A 132 15.10 8.17 34.85
N PHE A 133 15.35 7.60 33.67
CA PHE A 133 15.60 6.16 33.54
C PHE A 133 16.99 5.80 34.06
N VAL A 134 18.02 6.58 33.73
CA VAL A 134 19.39 6.35 34.23
C VAL A 134 19.47 6.55 35.74
N TYR A 135 18.85 7.62 36.26
CA TYR A 135 18.78 7.86 37.70
C TYR A 135 18.00 6.76 38.43
N SER A 136 16.86 6.32 37.90
CA SER A 136 16.06 5.24 38.50
C SER A 136 16.81 3.91 38.46
N PHE A 137 17.53 3.62 37.41
CA PHE A 137 18.34 2.40 37.26
C PHE A 137 19.54 2.42 38.24
N LEU A 138 20.29 3.54 38.32
CA LEU A 138 21.42 3.68 39.18
C LEU A 138 21.01 3.68 40.69
N SER A 139 19.88 4.30 41.02
CA SER A 139 19.35 4.26 42.39
C SER A 139 18.95 2.84 42.82
N SER A 140 18.37 2.05 41.91
CA SER A 140 18.01 0.64 42.13
C SER A 140 19.24 -0.24 42.41
N ILE A 141 20.32 -0.01 41.66
CA ILE A 141 21.59 -0.73 41.86
C ILE A 141 22.22 -0.37 43.21
N ARG A 142 22.26 0.95 43.54
CA ARG A 142 22.78 1.43 44.79
C ARG A 142 22.03 0.83 46.00
N GLN A 143 20.71 0.81 45.94
CA GLN A 143 19.87 0.23 47.00
C GLN A 143 20.12 -1.27 47.21
N LYS A 144 20.35 -2.05 46.11
CA LYS A 144 20.72 -3.46 46.20
C LYS A 144 22.12 -3.67 46.82
N MET A 145 23.08 -2.78 46.51
CA MET A 145 24.44 -2.86 47.05
C MET A 145 24.48 -2.52 48.54
N GLU A 146 23.62 -1.63 49.02
CA GLU A 146 23.53 -1.29 50.48
C GLU A 146 22.82 -2.39 51.27
N GLN A 147 21.86 -3.10 50.71
CA GLN A 147 21.18 -4.25 51.34
C GLN A 147 22.05 -5.51 51.41
N GLY A 148 23.04 -5.67 50.54
CA GLY A 148 23.98 -6.78 50.57
C GLY A 148 25.15 -6.66 51.56
N LYS A 149 25.20 -5.57 52.36
CA LYS A 149 26.24 -5.31 53.38
C LYS A 149 25.80 -5.52 54.84
N LYS A 150 24.62 -6.13 55.07
CA LYS A 150 24.17 -6.54 56.40
C LYS A 150 24.35 -8.04 56.62
#